data_2d47d019614709910f76f64c5d6165d8
#
_entry.id   2d47d019614709910f76f64c5d6165d8
#
_cell.length_a   1.000
_cell.length_b   1.000
_cell.length_c   1.000
_cell.angle_alpha   90.00
_cell.angle_beta   90.00
_cell.angle_gamma   90.00
#
_symmetry.space_group_name_H-M   'P 1'
#
loop_
_entity.id
_entity.type
_entity.pdbx_description
1 polymer ?
#
loop_
_entity_poly.entity_id
_entity_poly.type
_entity_poly.pdbx_seq_one_letter_code
_entity_poly.pdbx_strand_id
1 'polypeptide(L)'
;PAGVVGDSDTATFPSVNTETAYGWNKKVKMKLPLFTGALGSTEIARKNWEHFAVGAAISGVTLVCGENVCGMDPDAEFKNGKIMRSPELARRVKVYQDWYQGYGTLLVQANVEDTRLGVPEYAVEKLGVEGIEIKWGQGAKDIGGEVKLPTIERALQLKRRGYIVIPDPENPYVQEAHKLGGIEEFERHSRLGMVNEESFLKEVARLRKIGAKY
;
A
#
# COMPACT_ATOMS: atom_id res chain seq x y z
N PRO A 1 40.10 22.52 0.41
CA PRO A 1 41.04 23.35 1.15
C PRO A 1 42.48 23.04 0.72
N ALA A 2 43.19 24.08 0.31
CA ALA A 2 44.57 23.93 -0.11
C ALA A 2 45.41 23.38 1.05
N GLY A 3 46.17 22.32 0.79
CA GLY A 3 47.08 21.72 1.78
C GLY A 3 46.57 20.48 2.51
N VAL A 4 45.37 20.00 2.24
CA VAL A 4 44.92 18.70 2.76
C VAL A 4 45.47 17.58 1.85
N VAL A 5 46.47 16.86 2.35
CA VAL A 5 46.98 15.66 1.71
C VAL A 5 46.26 14.48 2.38
N GLY A 6 45.30 13.88 1.69
CA GLY A 6 44.54 12.75 2.19
C GLY A 6 43.86 12.03 1.06
N ASP A 7 43.19 10.93 1.39
CA ASP A 7 42.31 10.25 0.48
C ASP A 7 41.22 11.22 0.01
N SER A 8 40.97 11.29 -1.29
CA SER A 8 40.00 12.20 -1.89
C SER A 8 38.62 12.03 -1.29
N ASP A 9 38.22 10.82 -0.96
CA ASP A 9 36.90 10.51 -0.39
C ASP A 9 36.75 11.08 1.02
N THR A 10 37.80 11.02 1.84
CA THR A 10 37.78 11.59 3.21
C THR A 10 37.93 13.09 3.23
N ALA A 11 38.62 13.67 2.25
CA ALA A 11 38.83 15.10 2.16
C ALA A 11 37.63 15.87 1.63
N THR A 12 36.85 15.25 0.72
CA THR A 12 35.74 15.91 0.03
C THR A 12 34.38 15.57 0.66
N PHE A 13 34.25 14.34 1.14
CA PHE A 13 33.02 13.84 1.75
C PHE A 13 33.34 13.19 3.10
N PRO A 14 33.39 13.99 4.17
CA PRO A 14 33.59 13.41 5.50
C PRO A 14 32.54 12.34 5.80
N SER A 15 32.97 11.23 6.36
CA SER A 15 32.07 10.16 6.77
C SER A 15 31.07 10.70 7.80
N VAL A 16 29.81 10.73 7.42
CA VAL A 16 28.70 11.10 8.30
C VAL A 16 27.88 9.86 8.60
N ASN A 17 27.68 9.56 9.87
CA ASN A 17 26.80 8.49 10.27
C ASN A 17 25.33 8.95 10.08
N THR A 18 24.65 8.33 9.12
CA THR A 18 23.24 8.58 8.80
C THR A 18 22.31 7.49 9.34
N GLU A 19 22.85 6.47 10.01
CA GLU A 19 22.05 5.41 10.57
C GLU A 19 21.07 5.93 11.63
N THR A 20 19.85 5.45 11.57
CA THR A 20 18.81 5.78 12.53
C THR A 20 17.92 4.56 12.79
N ALA A 21 17.02 4.68 13.74
CA ALA A 21 16.05 3.63 14.04
C ALA A 21 14.73 4.22 14.51
N TYR A 22 13.64 3.55 14.18
CA TYR A 22 12.31 3.86 14.70
C TYR A 22 11.61 2.59 15.20
N GLY A 23 10.45 2.76 15.80
CA GLY A 23 9.66 1.69 16.40
C GLY A 23 9.74 1.71 17.93
N TRP A 24 8.75 1.13 18.60
CA TRP A 24 8.64 1.13 20.05
C TRP A 24 9.40 -0.05 20.66
N ASN A 25 8.82 -1.24 20.61
CA ASN A 25 9.39 -2.44 21.21
C ASN A 25 10.46 -3.10 20.34
N LYS A 26 10.22 -3.18 19.05
CA LYS A 26 11.19 -3.62 18.06
C LYS A 26 11.62 -2.43 17.22
N LYS A 27 12.90 -2.33 16.93
CA LYS A 27 13.45 -1.22 16.15
C LYS A 27 13.69 -1.63 14.72
N VAL A 28 13.20 -0.82 13.79
CA VAL A 28 13.64 -0.85 12.39
C VAL A 28 14.90 0.00 12.30
N LYS A 29 16.04 -0.61 12.00
CA LYS A 29 17.28 0.11 11.70
C LYS A 29 17.26 0.55 10.25
N MET A 30 17.67 1.76 9.97
CA MET A 30 17.77 2.31 8.61
C MET A 30 19.17 2.85 8.37
N LYS A 31 19.71 2.62 7.18
CA LYS A 31 20.99 3.24 6.74
C LYS A 31 20.83 4.72 6.47
N LEU A 32 19.65 5.11 5.97
CA LEU A 32 19.27 6.50 5.70
C LEU A 32 17.91 6.78 6.34
N PRO A 33 17.68 7.97 6.92
CA PRO A 33 16.40 8.34 7.56
C PRO A 33 15.33 8.68 6.51
N LEU A 34 15.01 7.72 5.65
CA LEU A 34 14.09 7.90 4.52
C LEU A 34 12.94 6.91 4.57
N PHE A 35 11.74 7.44 4.35
CA PHE A 35 10.53 6.71 4.01
C PHE A 35 10.14 7.05 2.58
N THR A 36 9.79 6.07 1.77
CA THR A 36 9.22 6.37 0.46
C THR A 36 7.78 6.84 0.60
N GLY A 37 7.29 7.58 -0.39
CA GLY A 37 5.84 7.73 -0.56
C GLY A 37 5.19 6.38 -0.86
N ALA A 38 3.93 6.24 -0.48
CA ALA A 38 3.17 5.01 -0.71
C ALA A 38 2.88 4.79 -2.20
N LEU A 39 3.28 3.64 -2.72
CA LEU A 39 3.08 3.23 -4.12
C LEU A 39 1.95 2.19 -4.17
N GLY A 40 0.74 2.64 -4.48
CA GLY A 40 -0.47 1.82 -4.43
C GLY A 40 -0.79 1.07 -5.72
N SER A 41 -2.09 1.03 -6.06
CA SER A 41 -2.65 0.21 -7.14
C SER A 41 -2.52 0.80 -8.55
N THR A 42 -1.86 1.93 -8.73
CA THR A 42 -1.68 2.52 -10.05
C THR A 42 -0.82 1.64 -10.96
N GLU A 43 -1.08 1.71 -12.27
CA GLU A 43 -0.33 0.93 -13.26
C GLU A 43 1.17 1.30 -13.28
N ILE A 44 1.49 2.59 -13.06
CA ILE A 44 2.88 3.06 -12.94
C ILE A 44 3.56 2.42 -11.74
N ALA A 45 2.90 2.40 -10.58
CA ALA A 45 3.44 1.75 -9.38
C ALA A 45 3.63 0.24 -9.60
N ARG A 46 2.68 -0.43 -10.26
CA ARG A 46 2.75 -1.86 -10.56
C ARG A 46 3.94 -2.20 -11.45
N LYS A 47 4.14 -1.45 -12.55
CA LYS A 47 5.22 -1.67 -13.51
C LYS A 47 6.61 -1.40 -12.96
N ASN A 48 6.74 -0.41 -12.09
CA ASN A 48 8.04 0.02 -11.55
C ASN A 48 8.32 -0.55 -10.14
N TRP A 49 7.43 -1.36 -9.58
CA TRP A 49 7.55 -1.83 -8.21
C TRP A 49 8.87 -2.51 -7.91
N GLU A 50 9.34 -3.37 -8.81
CA GLU A 50 10.58 -4.13 -8.62
C GLU A 50 11.79 -3.22 -8.42
N HIS A 51 11.91 -2.17 -9.23
CA HIS A 51 12.99 -1.18 -9.11
C HIS A 51 12.96 -0.46 -7.76
N PHE A 52 11.77 -0.04 -7.32
CA PHE A 52 11.62 0.61 -6.01
C PHE A 52 11.90 -0.36 -4.85
N ALA A 53 11.41 -1.59 -4.94
CA ALA A 53 11.57 -2.57 -3.87
C ALA A 53 13.02 -2.99 -3.70
N VAL A 54 13.71 -3.30 -4.80
CA VAL A 54 15.14 -3.65 -4.80
C VAL A 54 15.97 -2.45 -4.33
N GLY A 55 15.72 -1.27 -4.90
CA GLY A 55 16.43 -0.04 -4.51
C GLY A 55 16.28 0.28 -3.02
N ALA A 56 15.07 0.21 -2.48
CA ALA A 56 14.81 0.47 -1.06
C ALA A 56 15.46 -0.59 -0.15
N ALA A 57 15.38 -1.87 -0.52
CA ALA A 57 15.96 -2.96 0.26
C ALA A 57 17.50 -2.84 0.35
N ILE A 58 18.18 -2.55 -0.76
CA ILE A 58 19.65 -2.36 -0.81
C ILE A 58 20.06 -1.10 -0.07
N SER A 59 19.32 0.01 -0.27
CA SER A 59 19.60 1.28 0.39
C SER A 59 19.28 1.27 1.89
N GLY A 60 18.57 0.25 2.38
CA GLY A 60 18.24 0.12 3.79
C GLY A 60 17.28 1.20 4.30
N VAL A 61 16.32 1.61 3.47
CA VAL A 61 15.28 2.59 3.78
C VAL A 61 13.92 1.90 3.95
N THR A 62 12.95 2.62 4.52
CA THR A 62 11.57 2.09 4.62
C THR A 62 10.82 2.33 3.32
N LEU A 63 10.27 1.25 2.76
CA LEU A 63 9.41 1.26 1.58
C LEU A 63 7.94 1.11 2.01
N VAL A 64 7.05 1.87 1.38
CA VAL A 64 5.61 1.75 1.62
C VAL A 64 4.90 1.22 0.38
N CYS A 65 4.34 0.02 0.49
CA CYS A 65 3.37 -0.49 -0.48
C CYS A 65 2.02 0.18 -0.22
N GLY A 66 1.56 1.00 -1.14
CA GLY A 66 0.37 1.81 -0.99
C GLY A 66 -0.94 1.01 -0.98
N GLU A 67 -2.01 1.73 -0.77
CA GLU A 67 -3.37 1.22 -0.63
C GLU A 67 -3.97 0.60 -1.90
N ASN A 68 -5.05 -0.15 -1.73
CA ASN A 68 -5.90 -0.73 -2.78
C ASN A 68 -5.26 -1.83 -3.64
N VAL A 69 -4.05 -2.27 -3.34
CA VAL A 69 -3.36 -3.28 -4.17
C VAL A 69 -4.17 -4.57 -4.26
N CYS A 70 -4.61 -5.13 -3.13
CA CYS A 70 -5.44 -6.34 -3.13
C CYS A 70 -6.81 -6.12 -3.76
N GLY A 71 -7.48 -5.01 -3.42
CA GLY A 71 -8.82 -4.71 -3.92
C GLY A 71 -8.86 -4.52 -5.44
N MET A 72 -7.79 -3.97 -6.00
CA MET A 72 -7.65 -3.71 -7.43
C MET A 72 -6.93 -4.82 -8.19
N ASP A 73 -6.36 -5.82 -7.53
CA ASP A 73 -5.75 -6.98 -8.20
C ASP A 73 -6.83 -7.81 -8.92
N PRO A 74 -6.78 -7.96 -10.26
CA PRO A 74 -7.79 -8.73 -11.00
C PRO A 74 -7.82 -10.20 -10.61
N ASP A 75 -6.67 -10.75 -10.21
CA ASP A 75 -6.47 -12.17 -9.88
C ASP A 75 -6.63 -12.46 -8.38
N ALA A 76 -7.05 -11.45 -7.60
CA ALA A 76 -7.28 -11.65 -6.17
C ALA A 76 -8.52 -12.48 -5.89
N GLU A 77 -8.37 -13.40 -4.94
CA GLU A 77 -9.42 -14.30 -4.46
C GLU A 77 -10.01 -13.80 -3.15
N PHE A 78 -11.34 -13.80 -3.07
CA PHE A 78 -12.09 -13.36 -1.89
C PHE A 78 -13.05 -14.45 -1.41
N LYS A 79 -13.21 -14.53 -0.09
CA LYS A 79 -14.22 -15.38 0.54
C LYS A 79 -14.88 -14.61 1.67
N ASN A 80 -16.21 -14.59 1.68
CA ASN A 80 -17.00 -13.86 2.69
C ASN A 80 -16.56 -12.38 2.85
N GLY A 81 -16.27 -11.71 1.73
CA GLY A 81 -15.83 -10.31 1.72
C GLY A 81 -14.41 -10.06 2.25
N LYS A 82 -13.63 -11.10 2.49
CA LYS A 82 -12.23 -11.00 2.92
C LYS A 82 -11.29 -11.52 1.85
N ILE A 83 -10.10 -10.90 1.78
CA ILE A 83 -9.04 -11.35 0.89
C ILE A 83 -8.49 -12.71 1.36
N MET A 84 -8.37 -13.63 0.44
CA MET A 84 -7.75 -14.93 0.68
C MET A 84 -6.39 -15.03 0.00
N ARG A 85 -6.26 -14.41 -1.17
CA ARG A 85 -5.03 -14.41 -1.95
C ARG A 85 -4.98 -13.18 -2.86
N SER A 86 -3.83 -12.53 -2.94
CA SER A 86 -3.52 -11.49 -3.93
C SER A 86 -2.15 -11.78 -4.52
N PRO A 87 -2.06 -12.27 -5.77
CA PRO A 87 -0.80 -12.48 -6.46
C PRO A 87 0.05 -11.21 -6.54
N GLU A 88 -0.58 -10.07 -6.80
CA GLU A 88 0.14 -8.80 -6.92
C GLU A 88 0.76 -8.35 -5.58
N LEU A 89 0.02 -8.40 -4.46
CA LEU A 89 0.61 -8.04 -3.17
C LEU A 89 1.70 -9.04 -2.77
N ALA A 90 1.47 -10.34 -2.99
CA ALA A 90 2.46 -11.37 -2.70
C ALA A 90 3.76 -11.17 -3.48
N ARG A 91 3.66 -10.85 -4.79
CA ARG A 91 4.80 -10.51 -5.62
C ARG A 91 5.56 -9.29 -5.07
N ARG A 92 4.82 -8.23 -4.70
CA ARG A 92 5.42 -7.01 -4.15
C ARG A 92 6.21 -7.25 -2.88
N VAL A 93 5.63 -8.00 -1.96
CA VAL A 93 6.27 -8.35 -0.69
C VAL A 93 7.50 -9.21 -0.93
N LYS A 94 7.36 -10.24 -1.78
CA LYS A 94 8.46 -11.16 -2.08
C LYS A 94 9.68 -10.45 -2.68
N VAL A 95 9.49 -9.57 -3.64
CA VAL A 95 10.62 -8.82 -4.25
C VAL A 95 11.41 -8.04 -3.20
N TYR A 96 10.74 -7.36 -2.27
CA TYR A 96 11.43 -6.66 -1.21
C TYR A 96 12.18 -7.63 -0.27
N GLN A 97 11.53 -8.73 0.13
CA GLN A 97 12.10 -9.72 1.04
C GLN A 97 13.33 -10.41 0.46
N ASP A 98 13.33 -10.71 -0.84
CA ASP A 98 14.44 -11.37 -1.53
C ASP A 98 15.74 -10.53 -1.51
N TRP A 99 15.63 -9.20 -1.39
CA TRP A 99 16.76 -8.26 -1.40
C TRP A 99 17.03 -7.62 -0.04
N TYR A 100 16.26 -7.97 0.99
CA TYR A 100 16.40 -7.42 2.33
C TYR A 100 17.75 -7.76 2.97
N GLN A 101 18.43 -6.75 3.51
CA GLN A 101 19.78 -6.86 4.07
C GLN A 101 19.86 -6.48 5.58
N GLY A 102 18.75 -6.58 6.30
CA GLY A 102 18.70 -6.26 7.73
C GLY A 102 18.46 -4.81 8.08
N TYR A 103 18.30 -3.93 7.10
CA TYR A 103 17.99 -2.52 7.27
C TYR A 103 16.72 -2.14 6.50
N GLY A 104 15.99 -1.14 7.02
CA GLY A 104 14.71 -0.74 6.49
C GLY A 104 13.60 -1.74 6.81
N THR A 105 12.44 -1.51 6.25
CA THR A 105 11.31 -2.44 6.29
C THR A 105 10.35 -2.15 5.14
N LEU A 106 9.48 -3.11 4.85
CA LEU A 106 8.32 -2.91 4.00
C LEU A 106 7.08 -2.70 4.88
N LEU A 107 6.41 -1.56 4.70
CA LEU A 107 5.08 -1.31 5.26
C LEU A 107 4.03 -1.56 4.19
N VAL A 108 2.91 -2.15 4.58
CA VAL A 108 1.71 -2.22 3.73
C VAL A 108 0.71 -1.18 4.23
N GLN A 109 0.37 -0.22 3.37
CA GLN A 109 -0.61 0.79 3.69
C GLN A 109 -2.03 0.23 3.51
N ALA A 110 -2.87 0.48 4.49
CA ALA A 110 -4.27 0.07 4.49
C ALA A 110 -5.19 1.27 4.68
N ASN A 111 -6.09 1.50 3.73
CA ASN A 111 -7.20 2.43 3.88
C ASN A 111 -8.43 1.72 4.49
N VAL A 112 -9.57 2.41 4.52
CA VAL A 112 -10.82 1.84 5.05
C VAL A 112 -11.25 0.59 4.28
N GLU A 113 -11.13 0.59 2.95
CA GLU A 113 -11.51 -0.57 2.14
C GLU A 113 -10.56 -1.75 2.36
N ASP A 114 -9.26 -1.51 2.42
CA ASP A 114 -8.26 -2.54 2.71
C ASP A 114 -8.48 -3.15 4.10
N THR A 115 -8.78 -2.30 5.10
CA THR A 115 -9.13 -2.76 6.45
C THR A 115 -10.39 -3.62 6.44
N ARG A 116 -11.44 -3.19 5.72
CA ARG A 116 -12.68 -3.96 5.55
C ARG A 116 -12.43 -5.31 4.87
N LEU A 117 -11.59 -5.34 3.85
CA LEU A 117 -11.24 -6.55 3.11
C LEU A 117 -10.30 -7.50 3.88
N GLY A 118 -9.72 -7.07 4.99
CA GLY A 118 -8.77 -7.87 5.78
C GLY A 118 -7.36 -7.92 5.18
N VAL A 119 -6.97 -6.88 4.45
CA VAL A 119 -5.63 -6.79 3.86
C VAL A 119 -4.53 -6.77 4.92
N PRO A 120 -4.66 -6.05 6.06
CA PRO A 120 -3.66 -6.12 7.13
C PRO A 120 -3.42 -7.53 7.64
N GLU A 121 -4.49 -8.30 7.91
CA GLU A 121 -4.38 -9.69 8.34
C GLU A 121 -3.67 -10.56 7.29
N TYR A 122 -4.06 -10.40 6.03
CA TYR A 122 -3.42 -11.13 4.93
C TYR A 122 -1.93 -10.80 4.80
N ALA A 123 -1.58 -9.51 4.86
CA ALA A 123 -0.19 -9.07 4.77
C ALA A 123 0.67 -9.59 5.93
N VAL A 124 0.18 -9.51 7.16
CA VAL A 124 0.93 -9.93 8.36
C VAL A 124 0.97 -11.45 8.48
N GLU A 125 -0.19 -12.12 8.45
CA GLU A 125 -0.29 -13.54 8.77
C GLU A 125 0.12 -14.45 7.61
N LYS A 126 -0.08 -14.03 6.36
CA LYS A 126 0.21 -14.87 5.18
C LYS A 126 1.48 -14.47 4.43
N LEU A 127 1.81 -13.18 4.41
CA LEU A 127 2.98 -12.69 3.67
C LEU A 127 4.16 -12.32 4.58
N GLY A 128 3.99 -12.36 5.92
CA GLY A 128 5.06 -12.07 6.86
C GLY A 128 5.48 -10.60 6.91
N VAL A 129 4.61 -9.68 6.50
CA VAL A 129 4.86 -8.24 6.62
C VAL A 129 4.84 -7.85 8.10
N GLU A 130 5.84 -7.12 8.55
CA GLU A 130 5.97 -6.75 9.96
C GLU A 130 5.31 -5.41 10.33
N GLY A 131 5.01 -4.56 9.34
CA GLY A 131 4.48 -3.23 9.60
C GLY A 131 3.29 -2.87 8.71
N ILE A 132 2.34 -2.15 9.30
CA ILE A 132 1.14 -1.64 8.62
C ILE A 132 1.08 -0.12 8.77
N GLU A 133 0.86 0.57 7.66
CA GLU A 133 0.59 2.00 7.66
C GLU A 133 -0.91 2.25 7.51
N ILE A 134 -1.52 2.93 8.49
CA ILE A 134 -2.94 3.24 8.47
C ILE A 134 -3.16 4.56 7.71
N LYS A 135 -4.04 4.52 6.70
CA LYS A 135 -4.46 5.70 5.93
C LYS A 135 -5.98 5.76 5.82
N TRP A 136 -6.63 6.26 6.84
CA TRP A 136 -8.10 6.27 6.89
C TRP A 136 -8.73 7.58 6.43
N GLY A 137 -8.06 8.71 6.63
CA GLY A 137 -8.58 10.01 6.26
C GLY A 137 -8.31 10.36 4.81
N GLN A 138 -9.34 10.79 4.09
CA GLN A 138 -9.25 11.37 2.74
C GLN A 138 -9.95 12.76 2.70
N GLY A 139 -10.20 13.36 3.87
CA GLY A 139 -11.01 14.56 4.04
C GLY A 139 -10.58 15.77 3.21
N ALA A 140 -9.28 15.91 2.95
CA ALA A 140 -8.78 16.98 2.08
C ALA A 140 -9.27 16.88 0.63
N LYS A 141 -9.76 15.73 0.20
CA LYS A 141 -10.32 15.49 -1.14
C LYS A 141 -11.85 15.53 -1.15
N ASP A 142 -12.48 15.65 0.00
CA ASP A 142 -13.93 15.55 0.21
C ASP A 142 -14.57 14.25 -0.30
N ILE A 143 -13.76 13.26 -0.64
CA ILE A 143 -14.14 11.93 -1.13
C ILE A 143 -13.23 10.86 -0.53
N GLY A 144 -13.68 9.60 -0.49
CA GLY A 144 -12.90 8.45 -0.02
C GLY A 144 -11.83 7.94 -0.98
N GLY A 145 -11.58 8.67 -2.07
CA GLY A 145 -10.74 8.23 -3.19
C GLY A 145 -11.56 7.50 -4.25
N GLU A 146 -11.31 7.84 -5.51
CA GLU A 146 -11.99 7.27 -6.67
C GLU A 146 -11.01 6.67 -7.66
N VAL A 147 -11.47 5.68 -8.41
CA VAL A 147 -10.73 5.03 -9.49
C VAL A 147 -11.67 4.83 -10.66
N LYS A 148 -11.28 5.32 -11.83
CA LYS A 148 -12.00 5.14 -13.08
C LYS A 148 -11.87 3.71 -13.60
N LEU A 149 -12.98 3.15 -14.07
CA LEU A 149 -13.10 1.79 -14.54
C LEU A 149 -13.66 1.83 -15.97
N PRO A 150 -12.86 1.51 -16.98
CA PRO A 150 -13.27 1.67 -18.39
C PRO A 150 -14.22 0.58 -18.89
N THR A 151 -14.42 -0.52 -18.12
CA THR A 151 -15.25 -1.64 -18.56
C THR A 151 -16.28 -2.05 -17.51
N ILE A 152 -17.44 -2.50 -18.00
CA ILE A 152 -18.53 -2.97 -17.15
C ILE A 152 -18.15 -4.25 -16.36
N GLU A 153 -17.35 -5.14 -16.96
CA GLU A 153 -16.90 -6.37 -16.29
C GLU A 153 -16.08 -6.03 -15.06
N ARG A 154 -15.19 -5.03 -15.18
CA ARG A 154 -14.39 -4.54 -14.06
C ARG A 154 -15.25 -3.87 -13.00
N ALA A 155 -16.22 -3.08 -13.42
CA ALA A 155 -17.19 -2.42 -12.53
C ALA A 155 -17.98 -3.46 -11.71
N LEU A 156 -18.51 -4.49 -12.38
CA LEU A 156 -19.22 -5.60 -11.73
C LEU A 156 -18.30 -6.39 -10.78
N GLN A 157 -17.06 -6.67 -11.17
CA GLN A 157 -16.11 -7.36 -10.32
C GLN A 157 -15.88 -6.60 -9.01
N LEU A 158 -15.65 -5.29 -9.07
CA LEU A 158 -15.40 -4.48 -7.88
C LEU A 158 -16.66 -4.29 -7.04
N LYS A 159 -17.85 -4.17 -7.66
CA LYS A 159 -19.11 -4.16 -6.92
C LYS A 159 -19.31 -5.47 -6.11
N ARG A 160 -19.01 -6.63 -6.70
CA ARG A 160 -19.07 -7.93 -5.99
C ARG A 160 -18.08 -8.03 -4.83
N ARG A 161 -16.97 -7.31 -4.88
CA ARG A 161 -16.01 -7.16 -3.76
C ARG A 161 -16.51 -6.18 -2.68
N GLY A 162 -17.70 -5.61 -2.87
CA GLY A 162 -18.37 -4.71 -1.94
C GLY A 162 -17.91 -3.25 -2.01
N TYR A 163 -17.24 -2.84 -3.09
CA TYR A 163 -16.98 -1.43 -3.35
C TYR A 163 -18.25 -0.68 -3.77
N ILE A 164 -18.25 0.62 -3.57
CA ILE A 164 -19.23 1.53 -4.15
C ILE A 164 -18.80 1.79 -5.59
N VAL A 165 -19.68 1.50 -6.55
CA VAL A 165 -19.42 1.73 -7.98
C VAL A 165 -20.56 2.56 -8.56
N ILE A 166 -20.21 3.64 -9.23
CA ILE A 166 -21.15 4.61 -9.81
C ILE A 166 -20.80 4.83 -11.29
N PRO A 167 -21.80 4.84 -12.19
CA PRO A 167 -23.18 4.41 -11.95
C PRO A 167 -23.26 2.91 -11.61
N ASP A 168 -24.41 2.46 -11.09
CA ASP A 168 -24.57 1.07 -10.67
C ASP A 168 -24.47 0.09 -11.84
N PRO A 169 -23.40 -0.74 -11.95
CA PRO A 169 -23.21 -1.63 -13.08
C PRO A 169 -24.18 -2.81 -13.13
N GLU A 170 -24.96 -3.06 -12.06
CA GLU A 170 -26.02 -4.09 -12.05
C GLU A 170 -27.36 -3.55 -12.54
N ASN A 171 -27.52 -2.24 -12.68
CA ASN A 171 -28.75 -1.64 -13.19
C ASN A 171 -28.89 -1.92 -14.71
N PRO A 172 -29.98 -2.54 -15.18
CA PRO A 172 -30.20 -2.84 -16.61
C PRO A 172 -30.15 -1.61 -17.51
N TYR A 173 -30.69 -0.47 -17.06
CA TYR A 173 -30.65 0.78 -17.83
C TYR A 173 -29.22 1.33 -17.98
N VAL A 174 -28.40 1.19 -16.95
CA VAL A 174 -26.97 1.57 -17.01
C VAL A 174 -26.21 0.66 -17.96
N GLN A 175 -26.50 -0.65 -17.95
CA GLN A 175 -25.90 -1.61 -18.87
C GLN A 175 -26.24 -1.31 -20.33
N GLU A 176 -27.50 -0.98 -20.60
CA GLU A 176 -27.93 -0.62 -21.94
C GLU A 176 -27.33 0.72 -22.40
N ALA A 177 -27.32 1.73 -21.53
CA ALA A 177 -26.69 3.02 -21.82
C ALA A 177 -25.19 2.87 -22.11
N HIS A 178 -24.48 1.99 -21.37
CA HIS A 178 -23.07 1.71 -21.63
C HIS A 178 -22.85 1.04 -23.00
N LYS A 179 -23.67 0.06 -23.38
CA LYS A 179 -23.62 -0.58 -24.69
C LYS A 179 -23.84 0.40 -25.84
N LEU A 180 -24.71 1.40 -25.65
CA LEU A 180 -25.01 2.43 -26.63
C LEU A 180 -24.02 3.61 -26.63
N GLY A 181 -22.97 3.56 -25.80
CA GLY A 181 -21.97 4.63 -25.69
C GLY A 181 -22.42 5.86 -24.92
N GLY A 182 -23.56 5.80 -24.22
CA GLY A 182 -24.07 6.90 -23.39
C GLY A 182 -23.40 6.96 -22.00
N ILE A 183 -22.73 5.89 -21.60
CA ILE A 183 -21.88 5.81 -20.40
C ILE A 183 -20.54 5.24 -20.84
N GLU A 184 -19.48 6.04 -20.74
CA GLU A 184 -18.14 5.66 -21.20
C GLU A 184 -17.33 4.93 -20.11
N GLU A 185 -17.52 5.30 -18.85
CA GLU A 185 -16.76 4.76 -17.73
C GLU A 185 -17.58 4.66 -16.45
N PHE A 186 -17.08 3.85 -15.53
CA PHE A 186 -17.59 3.73 -14.15
C PHE A 186 -16.56 4.27 -13.17
N GLU A 187 -16.99 4.61 -11.98
CA GLU A 187 -16.11 5.07 -10.91
C GLU A 187 -16.27 4.17 -9.67
N ARG A 188 -15.16 3.67 -9.16
CA ARG A 188 -15.12 3.02 -7.87
C ARG A 188 -14.77 4.03 -6.79
N HIS A 189 -15.63 4.14 -5.79
CA HIS A 189 -15.42 5.00 -4.63
C HIS A 189 -15.01 4.21 -3.39
N SER A 190 -14.07 4.76 -2.62
CA SER A 190 -13.71 4.23 -1.31
C SER A 190 -14.51 4.94 -0.22
N ARG A 191 -14.88 4.19 0.82
CA ARG A 191 -15.50 4.75 2.02
C ARG A 191 -14.48 5.58 2.81
N LEU A 192 -14.97 6.58 3.50
CA LEU A 192 -14.22 7.31 4.51
C LEU A 192 -14.26 6.57 5.84
N GLY A 193 -13.17 6.64 6.60
CA GLY A 193 -13.10 6.19 7.98
C GLY A 193 -13.24 7.36 8.93
N MET A 194 -13.92 7.14 10.06
CA MET A 194 -13.90 8.08 11.15
C MET A 194 -12.56 7.94 11.89
N VAL A 195 -11.79 9.02 11.93
CA VAL A 195 -10.51 9.08 12.62
C VAL A 195 -10.68 9.91 13.89
N ASN A 196 -10.63 9.22 15.03
CA ASN A 196 -10.53 9.80 16.35
C ASN A 196 -9.60 8.93 17.21
N GLU A 197 -9.24 9.40 18.38
CA GLU A 197 -8.31 8.69 19.27
C GLU A 197 -8.78 7.27 19.58
N GLU A 198 -10.04 7.10 19.92
CA GLU A 198 -10.59 5.78 20.29
C GLU A 198 -10.51 4.79 19.14
N SER A 199 -10.96 5.18 17.95
CA SER A 199 -10.94 4.29 16.75
C SER A 199 -9.52 3.94 16.34
N PHE A 200 -8.60 4.91 16.45
CA PHE A 200 -7.19 4.69 16.15
C PHE A 200 -6.53 3.72 17.13
N LEU A 201 -6.73 3.91 18.43
CA LEU A 201 -6.16 3.03 19.46
C LEU A 201 -6.73 1.61 19.38
N LYS A 202 -8.02 1.45 19.07
CA LYS A 202 -8.62 0.14 18.80
C LYS A 202 -7.95 -0.57 17.60
N GLU A 203 -7.70 0.17 16.53
CA GLU A 203 -7.06 -0.41 15.34
C GLU A 203 -5.59 -0.78 15.63
N VAL A 204 -4.84 0.05 16.32
CA VAL A 204 -3.47 -0.27 16.74
C VAL A 204 -3.44 -1.55 17.59
N ALA A 205 -4.35 -1.68 18.55
CA ALA A 205 -4.47 -2.87 19.38
C ALA A 205 -4.80 -4.13 18.54
N ARG A 206 -5.72 -3.99 17.57
CA ARG A 206 -6.09 -5.07 16.64
C ARG A 206 -4.89 -5.50 15.79
N LEU A 207 -4.15 -4.55 15.20
CA LEU A 207 -2.98 -4.83 14.38
C LEU A 207 -1.86 -5.52 15.17
N ARG A 208 -1.63 -5.09 16.41
CA ARG A 208 -0.68 -5.76 17.30
C ARG A 208 -1.09 -7.19 17.62
N LYS A 209 -2.39 -7.43 17.82
CA LYS A 209 -2.93 -8.77 18.09
C LYS A 209 -2.70 -9.75 16.94
N ILE A 210 -2.75 -9.30 15.70
CA ILE A 210 -2.46 -10.13 14.52
C ILE A 210 -0.96 -10.26 14.23
N GLY A 211 -0.10 -9.59 15.00
CA GLY A 211 1.36 -9.72 14.90
C GLY A 211 2.10 -8.57 14.22
N ALA A 212 1.42 -7.48 13.85
CA ALA A 212 2.10 -6.29 13.34
C ALA A 212 3.01 -5.70 14.43
N LYS A 213 4.26 -5.39 14.06
CA LYS A 213 5.30 -4.89 14.99
C LYS A 213 5.48 -3.37 14.88
N TYR A 214 5.10 -2.81 13.74
CA TYR A 214 5.24 -1.40 13.39
C TYR A 214 3.94 -0.84 12.81
#